data_e172d690ff16e8f28802a63c5174df55
#
_entry.id   e172d690ff16e8f28802a63c5174df55
#
_cell.length_a   1.000
_cell.length_b   1.000
_cell.length_c   1.000
_cell.angle_alpha   90.00
_cell.angle_beta   90.00
_cell.angle_gamma   90.00
#
_symmetry.space_group_name_H-M   'P 1'
#
loop_
_entity.id
_entity.type
_entity.pdbx_description
1 polymer ?
#
loop_
_entity_poly.entity_id
_entity_poly.type
_entity_poly.pdbx_seq_one_letter_code
_entity_poly.pdbx_strand_id
1 'polypeptide(L)'
;MSDQQAFYWAIAAGVILPYCAAALIRWRRRSQELRAPAPKRPNIYLALRNQILSSSRPQASSPVPAQPGDAWAVVMDWGVPSGVATVVAVSDGTASIYYSGGGGSIGGAYARPAIRDAALHAVSIAGKFLDHMRLTDNFPLPETGGVAFYILTEGGVFTARASADLVSTNRHPLTELGNAMQTIITQYRIMESSGN
;
A
#
# COMPACT_ATOMS: atom_id res chain seq x y z
N MET A 1 29.15 -3.84 71.10
CA MET A 1 29.48 -3.34 69.75
C MET A 1 30.38 -2.13 69.92
N SER A 2 31.61 -2.17 69.45
CA SER A 2 32.54 -1.06 69.62
C SER A 2 32.14 0.09 68.68
N ASP A 3 32.38 1.32 69.13
CA ASP A 3 32.07 2.53 68.32
C ASP A 3 32.65 2.54 66.91
N GLN A 4 33.75 1.80 66.74
CA GLN A 4 34.39 1.59 65.39
C GLN A 4 33.50 0.80 64.45
N GLN A 5 32.78 -0.21 64.92
CA GLN A 5 31.86 -0.98 64.04
C GLN A 5 30.65 -0.14 63.61
N ALA A 6 30.11 0.70 64.44
CA ALA A 6 29.01 1.60 64.14
C ALA A 6 29.42 2.64 63.08
N PHE A 7 30.67 3.14 63.13
CA PHE A 7 31.22 4.10 62.17
C PHE A 7 31.37 3.49 60.77
N TYR A 8 31.85 2.24 60.66
CA TYR A 8 31.96 1.53 59.36
C TYR A 8 30.58 1.24 58.76
N TRP A 9 29.57 0.90 59.56
CA TRP A 9 28.21 0.69 59.07
C TRP A 9 27.57 1.99 58.57
N ALA A 10 27.81 3.13 59.19
CA ALA A 10 27.31 4.42 58.80
C ALA A 10 27.91 4.88 57.42
N ILE A 11 29.23 4.65 57.21
CA ILE A 11 29.91 4.96 55.95
C ILE A 11 29.42 4.01 54.83
N ALA A 12 29.29 2.72 55.11
CA ALA A 12 28.77 1.74 54.13
C ALA A 12 27.35 2.05 53.71
N ALA A 13 26.47 2.41 54.65
CA ALA A 13 25.08 2.81 54.34
C ALA A 13 25.01 4.11 53.53
N GLY A 14 25.89 5.10 53.83
CA GLY A 14 25.92 6.39 53.14
C GLY A 14 26.38 6.30 51.67
N VAL A 15 27.19 5.28 51.31
CA VAL A 15 27.72 5.13 49.93
C VAL A 15 26.93 4.10 49.13
N ILE A 16 26.50 3.00 49.76
CA ILE A 16 25.83 1.88 49.07
C ILE A 16 24.39 2.24 48.69
N LEU A 17 23.65 2.93 49.55
CA LEU A 17 22.25 3.29 49.30
C LEU A 17 22.06 4.17 48.04
N PRO A 18 22.81 5.25 47.82
CA PRO A 18 22.64 6.05 46.61
C PRO A 18 23.07 5.29 45.35
N TYR A 19 24.05 4.36 45.45
CA TYR A 19 24.47 3.54 44.29
C TYR A 19 23.39 2.52 43.89
N CYS A 20 22.73 1.89 44.87
CA CYS A 20 21.62 0.97 44.65
C CYS A 20 20.39 1.71 44.08
N ALA A 21 20.08 2.90 44.60
CA ALA A 21 18.99 3.73 44.09
C ALA A 21 19.24 4.17 42.63
N ALA A 22 20.47 4.60 42.28
CA ALA A 22 20.85 4.97 40.94
C ALA A 22 20.82 3.78 39.97
N ALA A 23 21.20 2.58 40.43
CA ALA A 23 21.12 1.36 39.66
C ALA A 23 19.67 0.93 39.39
N LEU A 24 18.79 1.04 40.40
CA LEU A 24 17.34 0.76 40.28
C LEU A 24 16.65 1.74 39.32
N ILE A 25 16.99 3.02 39.39
CA ILE A 25 16.45 4.04 38.48
C ILE A 25 16.89 3.77 37.06
N ARG A 26 18.17 3.44 36.83
CA ARG A 26 18.69 3.06 35.48
C ARG A 26 18.03 1.79 34.97
N TRP A 27 17.85 0.78 35.79
CA TRP A 27 17.17 -0.46 35.44
C TRP A 27 15.70 -0.23 35.10
N ARG A 28 14.96 0.58 35.92
CA ARG A 28 13.57 0.97 35.60
C ARG A 28 13.45 1.75 34.28
N ARG A 29 14.33 2.72 34.01
CA ARG A 29 14.35 3.46 32.73
C ARG A 29 14.58 2.51 31.57
N ARG A 30 15.57 1.63 31.65
CA ARG A 30 15.86 0.64 30.61
C ARG A 30 14.70 -0.35 30.39
N SER A 31 14.01 -0.74 31.46
CA SER A 31 12.83 -1.61 31.38
C SER A 31 11.61 -0.89 30.78
N GLN A 32 11.49 0.42 30.94
CA GLN A 32 10.45 1.24 30.30
C GLN A 32 10.75 1.47 28.82
N GLU A 33 12.00 1.69 28.45
CA GLU A 33 12.44 1.78 27.05
C GLU A 33 12.20 0.47 26.28
N LEU A 34 12.41 -0.68 26.93
CA LEU A 34 12.11 -2.01 26.37
C LEU A 34 10.61 -2.33 26.30
N ARG A 35 9.78 -1.60 27.06
CA ARG A 35 8.30 -1.72 27.04
C ARG A 35 7.64 -0.66 26.17
N ALA A 36 8.39 0.33 25.67
CA ALA A 36 7.84 1.27 24.70
C ALA A 36 7.34 0.48 23.49
N PRO A 37 6.08 0.69 23.05
CA PRO A 37 5.59 0.04 21.84
C PRO A 37 6.55 0.44 20.73
N ALA A 38 7.02 -0.57 19.97
CA ALA A 38 7.86 -0.32 18.81
C ALA A 38 7.18 0.74 17.92
N PRO A 39 7.91 1.73 17.39
CA PRO A 39 7.32 2.74 16.53
C PRO A 39 6.52 2.01 15.46
N LYS A 40 5.23 2.35 15.33
CA LYS A 40 4.36 1.77 14.28
C LYS A 40 5.09 1.96 12.96
N ARG A 41 5.58 0.88 12.38
CA ARG A 41 6.19 0.92 11.05
C ARG A 41 5.15 1.52 10.12
N PRO A 42 5.51 2.51 9.29
CA PRO A 42 4.56 3.07 8.35
C PRO A 42 3.97 1.91 7.53
N ASN A 43 2.66 1.92 7.34
CA ASN A 43 2.02 0.90 6.51
C ASN A 43 2.39 1.17 5.05
N ILE A 44 3.43 0.47 4.59
CA ILE A 44 4.02 0.64 3.25
C ILE A 44 2.94 0.48 2.17
N TYR A 45 2.02 -0.45 2.35
CA TYR A 45 0.89 -0.64 1.43
C TYR A 45 0.06 0.64 1.27
N LEU A 46 -0.39 1.24 2.38
CA LEU A 46 -1.16 2.48 2.33
C LEU A 46 -0.35 3.64 1.75
N ALA A 47 0.95 3.70 2.05
CA ALA A 47 1.82 4.75 1.50
C ALA A 47 1.91 4.64 -0.03
N LEU A 48 2.17 3.45 -0.58
CA LEU A 48 2.25 3.20 -2.03
C LEU A 48 0.90 3.49 -2.72
N ARG A 49 -0.19 2.99 -2.13
CA ARG A 49 -1.54 3.22 -2.65
C ARG A 49 -1.92 4.70 -2.66
N ASN A 50 -1.68 5.41 -1.58
CA ASN A 50 -1.96 6.84 -1.50
C ASN A 50 -1.05 7.64 -2.44
N GLN A 51 0.20 7.23 -2.61
CA GLN A 51 1.12 7.87 -3.53
C GLN A 51 0.56 7.87 -4.95
N ILE A 52 0.12 6.73 -5.48
CA ILE A 52 -0.45 6.69 -6.84
C ILE A 52 -1.75 7.49 -6.93
N LEU A 53 -2.66 7.36 -5.96
CA LEU A 53 -3.96 8.06 -5.99
C LEU A 53 -3.84 9.58 -5.85
N SER A 54 -2.72 10.10 -5.31
CA SER A 54 -2.42 11.53 -5.21
C SER A 54 -1.40 12.02 -6.24
N SER A 55 -0.93 11.15 -7.14
CA SER A 55 0.05 11.52 -8.16
C SER A 55 -0.59 12.28 -9.31
N SER A 56 0.22 13.11 -9.96
CA SER A 56 -0.08 13.71 -11.25
C SER A 56 0.37 12.78 -12.38
N ARG A 57 -0.15 13.00 -13.59
CA ARG A 57 0.29 12.29 -14.80
C ARG A 57 1.81 12.40 -14.98
N PRO A 58 2.52 11.30 -15.27
CA PRO A 58 3.94 11.35 -15.60
C PRO A 58 4.16 12.18 -16.87
N GLN A 59 5.01 13.20 -16.82
CA GLN A 59 5.27 14.12 -17.96
C GLN A 59 5.86 13.43 -19.19
N ALA A 60 6.51 12.28 -19.02
CA ALA A 60 7.16 11.55 -20.10
C ALA A 60 6.22 10.66 -20.95
N SER A 61 4.93 10.60 -20.63
CA SER A 61 4.05 9.54 -21.14
C SER A 61 3.41 9.81 -22.48
N SER A 62 3.39 11.02 -23.03
CA SER A 62 2.86 11.29 -24.36
C SER A 62 3.27 12.67 -24.89
N PRO A 63 3.67 12.79 -26.17
CA PRO A 63 3.87 14.07 -26.84
C PRO A 63 2.55 14.79 -27.18
N VAL A 64 1.41 14.11 -27.04
CA VAL A 64 0.08 14.67 -27.31
C VAL A 64 -0.46 15.32 -26.02
N PRO A 65 -0.94 16.58 -26.07
CA PRO A 65 -1.60 17.22 -24.95
C PRO A 65 -2.77 16.36 -24.44
N ALA A 66 -2.79 16.07 -23.14
CA ALA A 66 -3.85 15.31 -22.53
C ALA A 66 -5.16 16.08 -22.54
N GLN A 67 -6.25 15.37 -22.84
CA GLN A 67 -7.61 15.92 -22.69
C GLN A 67 -8.15 15.60 -21.29
N PRO A 68 -9.10 16.36 -20.76
CA PRO A 68 -9.62 16.18 -19.41
C PRO A 68 -10.16 14.78 -19.07
N GLY A 69 -10.62 14.04 -20.09
CA GLY A 69 -11.12 12.65 -19.95
C GLY A 69 -10.08 11.57 -20.21
N ASP A 70 -8.85 11.92 -20.58
CA ASP A 70 -7.81 10.94 -20.88
C ASP A 70 -7.32 10.28 -19.58
N ALA A 71 -7.58 8.99 -19.43
CA ALA A 71 -7.04 8.20 -18.35
C ALA A 71 -5.53 8.04 -18.52
N TRP A 72 -4.78 8.31 -17.44
CA TRP A 72 -3.34 8.06 -17.41
C TRP A 72 -2.95 6.95 -16.42
N ALA A 73 -3.85 6.58 -15.50
CA ALA A 73 -3.68 5.42 -14.66
C ALA A 73 -5.03 4.80 -14.28
N VAL A 74 -4.99 3.51 -13.99
CA VAL A 74 -6.09 2.74 -13.41
C VAL A 74 -5.58 2.06 -12.16
N VAL A 75 -6.34 2.16 -11.07
CA VAL A 75 -6.12 1.43 -9.83
C VAL A 75 -7.35 0.57 -9.55
N MET A 76 -7.14 -0.70 -9.28
CA MET A 76 -8.17 -1.64 -8.84
C MET A 76 -7.80 -2.19 -7.47
N ASP A 77 -8.62 -1.89 -6.48
CA ASP A 77 -8.55 -2.52 -5.15
C ASP A 77 -9.54 -3.67 -5.08
N TRP A 78 -9.07 -4.84 -4.76
CA TRP A 78 -9.88 -6.04 -4.61
C TRP A 78 -9.84 -6.55 -3.18
N GLY A 79 -10.98 -6.53 -2.48
CA GLY A 79 -11.14 -7.08 -1.15
C GLY A 79 -11.16 -8.62 -1.18
N VAL A 80 -10.12 -9.22 -0.65
CA VAL A 80 -9.95 -10.67 -0.52
C VAL A 80 -9.96 -11.09 0.96
N PRO A 81 -10.19 -12.36 1.31
CA PRO A 81 -10.26 -12.79 2.73
C PRO A 81 -9.03 -12.42 3.55
N SER A 82 -7.84 -12.33 2.92
CA SER A 82 -6.58 -11.97 3.57
C SER A 82 -6.30 -10.46 3.59
N GLY A 83 -7.24 -9.61 3.14
CA GLY A 83 -7.06 -8.15 3.09
C GLY A 83 -7.43 -7.56 1.73
N VAL A 84 -6.61 -6.68 1.19
CA VAL A 84 -6.85 -6.04 -0.10
C VAL A 84 -5.65 -6.27 -1.02
N ALA A 85 -5.93 -6.66 -2.25
CA ALA A 85 -4.98 -6.66 -3.36
C ALA A 85 -5.20 -5.39 -4.17
N THR A 86 -4.14 -4.60 -4.38
CA THR A 86 -4.15 -3.40 -5.23
C THR A 86 -3.36 -3.67 -6.50
N VAL A 87 -3.99 -3.44 -7.64
CA VAL A 87 -3.37 -3.52 -8.96
C VAL A 87 -3.34 -2.13 -9.56
N VAL A 88 -2.22 -1.73 -10.10
CA VAL A 88 -2.01 -0.43 -10.75
C VAL A 88 -1.55 -0.64 -12.18
N ALA A 89 -2.13 0.13 -13.09
CA ALA A 89 -1.70 0.26 -14.48
C ALA A 89 -1.49 1.73 -14.80
N VAL A 90 -0.41 2.07 -15.50
CA VAL A 90 -0.06 3.46 -15.88
C VAL A 90 0.14 3.55 -17.38
N SER A 91 -0.11 4.71 -17.94
CA SER A 91 -0.06 4.99 -19.41
C SER A 91 1.34 4.85 -20.03
N ASP A 92 2.40 4.78 -19.24
CA ASP A 92 3.76 4.46 -19.69
C ASP A 92 4.01 2.95 -19.82
N GLY A 93 3.02 2.13 -19.48
CA GLY A 93 3.08 0.67 -19.40
C GLY A 93 3.58 0.13 -18.06
N THR A 94 3.84 0.99 -17.08
CA THR A 94 4.17 0.54 -15.73
C THR A 94 2.97 -0.17 -15.11
N ALA A 95 3.23 -1.31 -14.48
CA ALA A 95 2.26 -2.04 -13.67
C ALA A 95 2.83 -2.37 -12.31
N SER A 96 1.96 -2.45 -11.31
CA SER A 96 2.30 -2.89 -9.96
C SER A 96 1.16 -3.70 -9.37
N ILE A 97 1.52 -4.66 -8.51
CA ILE A 97 0.57 -5.38 -7.67
C ILE A 97 1.13 -5.44 -6.25
N TYR A 98 0.35 -5.08 -5.25
CA TYR A 98 0.75 -5.16 -3.84
C TYR A 98 -0.43 -5.45 -2.92
N TYR A 99 -0.13 -6.05 -1.77
CA TYR A 99 -1.13 -6.59 -0.85
C TYR A 99 -1.09 -5.88 0.51
N SER A 100 -2.23 -5.65 1.11
CA SER A 100 -2.32 -5.03 2.43
C SER A 100 -1.69 -5.90 3.55
N GLY A 101 -1.62 -7.20 3.33
CA GLY A 101 -0.90 -8.15 4.20
C GLY A 101 0.62 -8.18 4.01
N GLY A 102 1.13 -7.42 3.04
CA GLY A 102 2.54 -7.37 2.67
C GLY A 102 2.85 -8.15 1.41
N GLY A 103 3.99 -7.83 0.79
CA GLY A 103 4.41 -8.39 -0.49
C GLY A 103 3.82 -7.70 -1.70
N GLY A 104 4.30 -8.09 -2.88
CA GLY A 104 3.90 -7.53 -4.16
C GLY A 104 5.07 -7.32 -5.11
N SER A 105 4.78 -6.79 -6.29
CA SER A 105 5.75 -6.41 -7.31
C SER A 105 5.48 -4.97 -7.77
N ILE A 106 6.51 -4.14 -7.79
CA ILE A 106 6.42 -2.72 -8.15
C ILE A 106 7.23 -2.49 -9.41
N GLY A 107 6.61 -1.88 -10.44
CA GLY A 107 7.30 -1.47 -11.67
C GLY A 107 7.78 -2.62 -12.55
N GLY A 108 7.27 -3.84 -12.38
CA GLY A 108 7.76 -5.06 -13.03
C GLY A 108 7.59 -5.13 -14.55
N ALA A 109 6.92 -4.15 -15.16
CA ALA A 109 6.60 -4.15 -16.60
C ALA A 109 7.80 -3.84 -17.50
N TYR A 110 8.85 -3.19 -17.01
CA TYR A 110 9.96 -2.69 -17.85
C TYR A 110 10.70 -3.80 -18.61
N ALA A 111 10.85 -4.98 -18.00
CA ALA A 111 11.52 -6.13 -18.62
C ALA A 111 10.55 -7.19 -19.17
N ARG A 112 9.24 -6.93 -19.20
CA ARG A 112 8.22 -7.94 -19.48
C ARG A 112 7.10 -7.39 -20.36
N PRO A 113 7.19 -7.59 -21.68
CA PRO A 113 6.25 -7.04 -22.66
C PRO A 113 4.79 -7.39 -22.34
N ALA A 114 4.50 -8.63 -21.93
CA ALA A 114 3.13 -9.06 -21.65
C ALA A 114 2.46 -8.31 -20.49
N ILE A 115 3.21 -7.97 -19.43
CA ILE A 115 2.71 -7.14 -18.31
C ILE A 115 2.50 -5.71 -18.78
N ARG A 116 3.45 -5.16 -19.55
CA ARG A 116 3.37 -3.83 -20.11
C ARG A 116 2.17 -3.67 -21.02
N ASP A 117 1.97 -4.61 -21.95
CA ASP A 117 0.87 -4.57 -22.92
C ASP A 117 -0.49 -4.67 -22.20
N ALA A 118 -0.60 -5.51 -21.16
CA ALA A 118 -1.78 -5.59 -20.34
C ALA A 118 -2.08 -4.26 -19.60
N ALA A 119 -1.05 -3.58 -19.07
CA ALA A 119 -1.21 -2.28 -18.43
C ALA A 119 -1.65 -1.19 -19.41
N LEU A 120 -1.00 -1.10 -20.57
CA LEU A 120 -1.37 -0.17 -21.64
C LEU A 120 -2.80 -0.40 -22.12
N HIS A 121 -3.20 -1.67 -22.30
CA HIS A 121 -4.56 -2.02 -22.68
C HIS A 121 -5.58 -1.54 -21.62
N ALA A 122 -5.35 -1.83 -20.33
CA ALA A 122 -6.24 -1.41 -19.27
C ALA A 122 -6.45 0.11 -19.22
N VAL A 123 -5.38 0.89 -19.39
CA VAL A 123 -5.44 2.35 -19.41
C VAL A 123 -6.14 2.85 -20.68
N SER A 124 -5.88 2.25 -21.85
CA SER A 124 -6.46 2.67 -23.13
C SER A 124 -7.98 2.57 -23.20
N ILE A 125 -8.56 1.59 -22.49
CA ILE A 125 -10.02 1.39 -22.45
C ILE A 125 -10.70 2.17 -21.30
N ALA A 126 -9.92 2.67 -20.33
CA ALA A 126 -10.45 3.20 -19.07
C ALA A 126 -11.41 4.39 -19.29
N GLY A 127 -11.11 5.28 -20.23
CA GLY A 127 -11.94 6.44 -20.54
C GLY A 127 -13.39 6.11 -20.90
N LYS A 128 -13.66 4.92 -21.45
CA LYS A 128 -15.01 4.45 -21.80
C LYS A 128 -15.95 4.29 -20.59
N PHE A 129 -15.38 4.18 -19.39
CA PHE A 129 -16.14 3.85 -18.17
C PHE A 129 -16.39 5.06 -17.29
N LEU A 130 -15.91 6.25 -17.64
CA LEU A 130 -16.06 7.46 -16.81
C LEU A 130 -17.53 7.80 -16.55
N ASP A 131 -18.42 7.57 -17.50
CA ASP A 131 -19.88 7.81 -17.37
C ASP A 131 -20.53 6.88 -16.32
N HIS A 132 -19.88 5.79 -15.96
CA HIS A 132 -20.31 4.84 -14.91
C HIS A 132 -19.63 5.11 -13.57
N MET A 133 -18.87 6.19 -13.45
CA MET A 133 -18.08 6.55 -12.29
C MET A 133 -18.40 7.95 -11.77
N ARG A 134 -17.97 8.25 -10.58
CA ARG A 134 -18.09 9.58 -9.98
C ARG A 134 -16.73 10.14 -9.59
N LEU A 135 -16.58 11.44 -9.72
CA LEU A 135 -15.39 12.15 -9.23
C LEU A 135 -15.29 11.98 -7.71
N THR A 136 -14.08 11.80 -7.20
CA THR A 136 -13.85 11.58 -5.76
C THR A 136 -12.46 12.06 -5.33
N ASP A 137 -12.39 12.51 -4.09
CA ASP A 137 -11.17 12.79 -3.32
C ASP A 137 -11.03 11.81 -2.13
N ASN A 138 -11.97 10.86 -1.99
CA ASN A 138 -12.00 9.88 -0.92
C ASN A 138 -11.81 8.47 -1.48
N PHE A 139 -10.83 7.75 -0.91
CA PHE A 139 -10.35 6.47 -1.42
C PHE A 139 -10.47 5.34 -0.38
N PRO A 140 -11.69 5.01 0.13
CA PRO A 140 -11.86 3.94 1.10
C PRO A 140 -11.53 2.58 0.49
N LEU A 141 -10.94 1.70 1.29
CA LEU A 141 -10.69 0.32 0.87
C LEU A 141 -12.01 -0.46 0.73
N PRO A 142 -12.08 -1.42 -0.22
CA PRO A 142 -13.23 -2.31 -0.31
C PRO A 142 -13.22 -3.34 0.82
N GLU A 143 -14.42 -3.79 1.19
CA GLU A 143 -14.61 -4.96 2.04
C GLU A 143 -14.31 -6.26 1.26
N THR A 144 -14.19 -7.37 1.96
CA THR A 144 -14.02 -8.69 1.34
C THR A 144 -15.17 -8.97 0.36
N GLY A 145 -14.82 -9.40 -0.84
CA GLY A 145 -15.77 -9.62 -1.94
C GLY A 145 -16.15 -8.35 -2.70
N GLY A 146 -15.65 -7.17 -2.30
CA GLY A 146 -15.85 -5.91 -3.02
C GLY A 146 -14.65 -5.57 -3.92
N VAL A 147 -14.93 -4.80 -4.98
CA VAL A 147 -13.91 -4.20 -5.86
C VAL A 147 -14.16 -2.70 -5.93
N ALA A 148 -13.10 -1.92 -5.82
CA ALA A 148 -13.12 -0.48 -6.07
C ALA A 148 -12.17 -0.16 -7.24
N PHE A 149 -12.70 0.55 -8.23
CA PHE A 149 -11.91 1.08 -9.36
C PHE A 149 -11.68 2.56 -9.17
N TYR A 150 -10.49 3.01 -9.54
CA TYR A 150 -10.13 4.41 -9.61
C TYR A 150 -9.47 4.66 -10.97
N ILE A 151 -10.01 5.59 -11.74
CA ILE A 151 -9.45 6.06 -13.01
C ILE A 151 -8.90 7.46 -12.77
N LEU A 152 -7.61 7.63 -13.00
CA LEU A 152 -6.90 8.89 -12.81
C LEU A 152 -6.81 9.61 -14.16
N THR A 153 -7.31 10.86 -14.18
CA THR A 153 -7.34 11.74 -15.36
C THR A 153 -6.77 13.11 -15.00
N GLU A 154 -6.60 13.99 -15.96
CA GLU A 154 -6.28 15.40 -15.68
C GLU A 154 -7.44 16.13 -14.96
N GLY A 155 -8.67 15.66 -15.11
CA GLY A 155 -9.86 16.20 -14.45
C GLY A 155 -10.03 15.72 -13.00
N GLY A 156 -9.18 14.82 -12.53
CA GLY A 156 -9.24 14.23 -11.18
C GLY A 156 -9.39 12.72 -11.19
N VAL A 157 -9.73 12.17 -10.04
CA VAL A 157 -9.88 10.73 -9.83
C VAL A 157 -11.36 10.35 -9.85
N PHE A 158 -11.72 9.44 -10.75
CA PHE A 158 -13.07 8.87 -10.85
C PHE A 158 -13.11 7.51 -10.17
N THR A 159 -14.21 7.20 -9.47
CA THR A 159 -14.37 5.93 -8.75
C THR A 159 -15.71 5.28 -9.00
N ALA A 160 -15.70 3.95 -9.06
CA ALA A 160 -16.88 3.12 -8.92
C ALA A 160 -16.57 1.89 -8.08
N ARG A 161 -17.60 1.34 -7.44
CA ARG A 161 -17.50 0.16 -6.58
C ARG A 161 -18.52 -0.88 -7.03
N ALA A 162 -18.11 -2.14 -6.97
CA ALA A 162 -18.96 -3.26 -7.35
C ALA A 162 -18.67 -4.49 -6.47
N SER A 163 -19.54 -5.49 -6.51
CA SER A 163 -19.22 -6.83 -6.05
C SER A 163 -18.26 -7.51 -7.04
N ALA A 164 -17.26 -8.21 -6.54
CA ALA A 164 -16.33 -8.98 -7.37
C ALA A 164 -17.06 -10.02 -8.23
N ASP A 165 -18.13 -10.64 -7.70
CA ASP A 165 -18.94 -11.61 -8.43
C ASP A 165 -19.65 -10.99 -9.63
N LEU A 166 -20.17 -9.77 -9.50
CA LEU A 166 -20.84 -9.08 -10.62
C LEU A 166 -19.83 -8.73 -11.72
N VAL A 167 -18.62 -8.30 -11.34
CA VAL A 167 -17.55 -7.97 -12.29
C VAL A 167 -17.07 -9.23 -13.00
N SER A 168 -16.86 -10.33 -12.28
CA SER A 168 -16.36 -11.59 -12.85
C SER A 168 -17.37 -12.34 -13.72
N THR A 169 -18.68 -12.13 -13.49
CA THR A 169 -19.76 -12.83 -14.22
C THR A 169 -20.33 -12.04 -15.41
N ASN A 170 -19.65 -11.00 -15.85
CA ASN A 170 -20.07 -10.15 -16.98
C ASN A 170 -21.44 -9.48 -16.80
N ARG A 171 -21.77 -9.13 -15.55
CA ARG A 171 -23.06 -8.52 -15.17
C ARG A 171 -22.93 -7.07 -14.71
N HIS A 172 -21.77 -6.47 -14.89
CA HIS A 172 -21.50 -5.10 -14.46
C HIS A 172 -20.90 -4.28 -15.62
N PRO A 173 -21.24 -2.98 -15.76
CA PRO A 173 -20.64 -2.13 -16.81
C PRO A 173 -19.12 -2.11 -16.79
N LEU A 174 -18.49 -2.27 -15.62
CA LEU A 174 -17.03 -2.27 -15.47
C LEU A 174 -16.38 -3.66 -15.66
N THR A 175 -17.09 -4.66 -16.17
CA THR A 175 -16.54 -6.03 -16.33
C THR A 175 -15.33 -6.04 -17.26
N GLU A 176 -15.38 -5.32 -18.39
CA GLU A 176 -14.28 -5.25 -19.34
C GLU A 176 -13.03 -4.65 -18.67
N LEU A 177 -13.20 -3.57 -17.89
CA LEU A 177 -12.10 -2.96 -17.13
C LEU A 177 -11.55 -3.92 -16.07
N GLY A 178 -12.44 -4.60 -15.35
CA GLY A 178 -12.06 -5.62 -14.37
C GLY A 178 -11.24 -6.75 -14.97
N ASN A 179 -11.65 -7.26 -16.13
CA ASN A 179 -10.93 -8.31 -16.85
C ASN A 179 -9.56 -7.83 -17.34
N ALA A 180 -9.46 -6.60 -17.84
CA ALA A 180 -8.18 -6.00 -18.24
C ALA A 180 -7.21 -5.92 -17.04
N MET A 181 -7.70 -5.46 -15.88
CA MET A 181 -6.89 -5.41 -14.65
C MET A 181 -6.52 -6.80 -14.13
N GLN A 182 -7.40 -7.79 -14.25
CA GLN A 182 -7.10 -9.18 -13.88
C GLN A 182 -6.08 -9.83 -14.81
N THR A 183 -6.02 -9.41 -16.08
CA THR A 183 -4.97 -9.85 -17.01
C THR A 183 -3.59 -9.49 -16.48
N ILE A 184 -3.41 -8.32 -15.87
CA ILE A 184 -2.14 -7.92 -15.24
C ILE A 184 -1.77 -8.91 -14.11
N ILE A 185 -2.72 -9.27 -13.24
CA ILE A 185 -2.50 -10.25 -12.16
C ILE A 185 -2.05 -11.59 -12.74
N THR A 186 -2.71 -12.03 -13.81
CA THR A 186 -2.40 -13.29 -14.50
C THR A 186 -0.98 -13.29 -15.04
N GLN A 187 -0.55 -12.19 -15.67
CA GLN A 187 0.81 -12.07 -16.19
C GLN A 187 1.87 -12.10 -15.08
N TYR A 188 1.58 -11.47 -13.93
CA TYR A 188 2.48 -11.57 -12.78
C TYR A 188 2.58 -13.00 -12.24
N ARG A 189 1.46 -13.75 -12.15
CA ARG A 189 1.46 -15.15 -11.71
C ARG A 189 2.23 -16.07 -12.66
N ILE A 190 2.06 -15.89 -13.98
CA ILE A 190 2.83 -16.63 -14.99
C ILE A 190 4.32 -16.37 -14.82
N MET A 191 4.68 -15.13 -14.57
CA MET A 191 6.05 -14.72 -14.32
C MET A 191 6.67 -15.41 -13.10
N GLU A 192 5.95 -15.41 -11.98
CA GLU A 192 6.42 -16.04 -10.74
C GLU A 192 6.58 -17.57 -10.90
N SER A 193 5.67 -18.20 -11.64
CA SER A 193 5.74 -19.65 -11.91
C SER A 193 6.84 -20.06 -12.90
N SER A 194 7.29 -19.13 -13.77
CA SER A 194 8.33 -19.38 -14.79
C SER A 194 9.76 -19.07 -14.29
N GLY A 195 9.90 -18.48 -13.11
CA GLY A 195 11.17 -18.09 -12.53
C GLY A 195 11.72 -19.03 -11.45
N ASN A 196 11.08 -20.19 -11.25
CA ASN A 196 11.52 -21.25 -10.32
C ASN A 196 12.18 -22.40 -11.08
#